data_ee0d15821e56bf3dab062e86fdd51365
#
_entry.id   ee0d15821e56bf3dab062e86fdd51365
#
_cell.length_a   1.000
_cell.length_b   1.000
_cell.length_c   1.000
_cell.angle_alpha   90.00
_cell.angle_beta   90.00
_cell.angle_gamma   90.00
#
_symmetry.space_group_name_H-M   'P 1'
#
loop_
_entity.id
_entity.type
_entity.pdbx_description
1 polymer ?
#
loop_
_entity_poly.entity_id
_entity_poly.type
_entity_poly.pdbx_seq_one_letter_code
_entity_poly.pdbx_strand_id
1 'polypeptide(L)'
;RGITIKSTGVSLYYEYTRELEETPGKFLINLIDSPGHVDFSSEVTAALRVTDGALVVVDYVEGVCVQTETVLRQALMELIKPVLMINKVDRAFFELKHDSETIYQNFQRVIENFNVIVSTYQKEDLIGNCMVDPMEGKVCMGSALHGWGFTLFTFAKMYASKFKLKSSNMLLRLWGDNFYNAKTGKYTDDPEEGLPRAFCALALDPIMKLAHNVHEG
;
A
#
# COMPACT_ATOMS: atom_id res chain seq x y z
N ARG A 1 22.92 -10.02 -12.76
CA ARG A 1 22.99 -9.66 -11.33
C ARG A 1 21.72 -9.01 -10.77
N GLY A 2 20.60 -8.87 -11.49
CA GLY A 2 19.29 -8.51 -10.92
C GLY A 2 19.17 -7.14 -10.20
N ILE A 3 20.11 -6.21 -10.39
CA ILE A 3 20.08 -4.88 -9.78
C ILE A 3 19.90 -3.85 -10.90
N THR A 4 18.92 -2.96 -10.76
CA THR A 4 18.72 -1.82 -11.66
C THR A 4 19.90 -0.85 -11.50
N ILE A 5 20.59 -0.54 -12.60
CA ILE A 5 21.74 0.36 -12.62
C ILE A 5 21.38 1.70 -13.25
N LYS A 6 20.53 1.68 -14.29
CA LYS A 6 20.07 2.88 -15.02
C LYS A 6 18.55 2.97 -14.94
N SER A 7 18.07 4.19 -14.86
CA SER A 7 16.63 4.46 -14.93
C SER A 7 16.07 4.11 -16.30
N THR A 8 14.92 3.43 -16.32
CA THR A 8 14.19 3.06 -17.53
C THR A 8 12.74 3.53 -17.44
N GLY A 9 12.20 4.01 -18.56
CA GLY A 9 10.83 4.51 -18.62
C GLY A 9 9.91 3.60 -19.42
N VAL A 10 8.69 3.40 -18.90
CA VAL A 10 7.59 2.68 -19.59
C VAL A 10 6.33 3.53 -19.49
N SER A 11 5.63 3.70 -20.61
CA SER A 11 4.34 4.40 -20.65
C SER A 11 3.19 3.40 -20.59
N LEU A 12 2.28 3.61 -19.64
CA LEU A 12 1.10 2.80 -19.40
C LEU A 12 -0.15 3.63 -19.67
N TYR A 13 -1.09 3.09 -20.45
CA TYR A 13 -2.41 3.69 -20.64
C TYR A 13 -3.40 3.12 -19.63
N TYR A 14 -4.16 4.00 -18.96
CA TYR A 14 -5.13 3.62 -17.96
C TYR A 14 -6.42 4.43 -18.08
N GLU A 15 -7.56 3.74 -18.03
CA GLU A 15 -8.89 4.36 -17.97
C GLU A 15 -9.49 4.16 -16.58
N TYR A 16 -9.96 5.23 -15.97
CA TYR A 16 -10.60 5.20 -14.67
C TYR A 16 -11.87 6.05 -14.66
N THR A 17 -12.98 5.43 -14.26
CA THR A 17 -14.25 6.14 -14.07
C THR A 17 -14.45 6.42 -12.59
N ARG A 18 -14.53 7.69 -12.20
CA ARG A 18 -14.90 8.08 -10.84
C ARG A 18 -16.39 7.84 -10.61
N GLU A 19 -16.79 7.54 -9.38
CA GLU A 19 -18.18 7.19 -9.03
C GLU A 19 -19.24 8.22 -9.41
N LEU A 20 -18.83 9.47 -9.65
CA LEU A 20 -19.71 10.61 -10.00
C LEU A 20 -19.52 11.10 -11.44
N GLU A 21 -18.66 10.49 -12.23
CA GLU A 21 -18.39 10.89 -13.60
C GLU A 21 -18.95 9.86 -14.58
N GLU A 22 -19.70 10.32 -15.57
CA GLU A 22 -20.29 9.45 -16.62
C GLU A 22 -19.26 8.98 -17.64
N THR A 23 -18.16 9.73 -17.79
CA THR A 23 -17.09 9.41 -18.75
C THR A 23 -15.81 9.00 -18.03
N PRO A 24 -15.14 7.92 -18.48
CA PRO A 24 -13.87 7.52 -17.88
C PRO A 24 -12.79 8.58 -18.14
N GLY A 25 -12.05 8.94 -17.11
CA GLY A 25 -10.80 9.68 -17.25
C GLY A 25 -9.76 8.81 -17.94
N LYS A 26 -9.06 9.34 -18.94
CA LYS A 26 -7.99 8.66 -19.68
C LYS A 26 -6.66 9.20 -19.19
N PHE A 27 -5.77 8.30 -18.77
CA PHE A 27 -4.49 8.67 -18.18
C PHE A 27 -3.36 7.98 -18.92
N LEU A 28 -2.29 8.72 -19.19
CA LEU A 28 -1.00 8.16 -19.59
C LEU A 28 -0.07 8.23 -18.38
N ILE A 29 0.30 7.07 -17.86
CA ILE A 29 1.18 6.95 -16.71
C ILE A 29 2.58 6.62 -17.23
N ASN A 30 3.53 7.54 -17.08
CA ASN A 30 4.93 7.29 -17.39
C ASN A 30 5.62 6.78 -16.14
N LEU A 31 5.85 5.48 -16.09
CA LEU A 31 6.55 4.82 -15.00
C LEU A 31 8.05 4.87 -15.27
N ILE A 32 8.82 5.43 -14.34
CA ILE A 32 10.28 5.45 -14.37
C ILE A 32 10.78 4.50 -13.30
N ASP A 33 11.38 3.37 -13.70
CA ASP A 33 12.08 2.47 -12.80
C ASP A 33 13.46 3.05 -12.49
N SER A 34 13.74 3.29 -11.22
CA SER A 34 14.95 3.93 -10.70
C SER A 34 15.70 2.97 -9.79
N PRO A 35 17.06 3.00 -9.81
CA PRO A 35 17.85 2.22 -8.87
C PRO A 35 17.51 2.57 -7.41
N GLY A 36 17.48 1.57 -6.53
CA GLY A 36 17.28 1.77 -5.09
C GLY A 36 18.59 1.84 -4.28
N HIS A 37 19.74 1.58 -4.91
CA HIS A 37 21.02 1.49 -4.21
C HIS A 37 21.70 2.85 -4.08
N VAL A 38 22.30 3.13 -2.91
CA VAL A 38 22.97 4.42 -2.60
C VAL A 38 24.10 4.79 -3.55
N ASP A 39 24.79 3.79 -4.13
CA ASP A 39 25.87 4.02 -5.10
C ASP A 39 25.37 4.68 -6.41
N PHE A 40 24.06 4.64 -6.67
CA PHE A 40 23.42 5.23 -7.85
C PHE A 40 22.58 6.45 -7.51
N SER A 41 22.92 7.18 -6.45
CA SER A 41 22.18 8.35 -5.97
C SER A 41 21.99 9.45 -7.01
N SER A 42 22.95 9.62 -7.93
CA SER A 42 22.84 10.57 -9.05
C SER A 42 21.72 10.18 -10.05
N GLU A 43 21.56 8.90 -10.34
CA GLU A 43 20.48 8.39 -11.20
C GLU A 43 19.12 8.57 -10.52
N VAL A 44 19.03 8.29 -9.21
CA VAL A 44 17.83 8.52 -8.42
C VAL A 44 17.42 9.98 -8.44
N THR A 45 18.36 10.89 -8.20
CA THR A 45 18.10 12.34 -8.21
C THR A 45 17.66 12.81 -9.60
N ALA A 46 18.27 12.30 -10.67
CA ALA A 46 17.89 12.65 -12.04
C ALA A 46 16.46 12.17 -12.36
N ALA A 47 16.08 10.95 -11.92
CA ALA A 47 14.73 10.41 -12.08
C ALA A 47 13.71 11.25 -11.28
N LEU A 48 13.99 11.59 -10.03
CA LEU A 48 13.10 12.39 -9.20
C LEU A 48 12.77 13.76 -9.80
N ARG A 49 13.72 14.42 -10.45
CA ARG A 49 13.53 15.76 -11.05
C ARG A 49 12.58 15.80 -12.25
N VAL A 50 12.25 14.66 -12.82
CA VAL A 50 11.34 14.55 -13.98
C VAL A 50 10.02 13.86 -13.66
N THR A 51 9.78 13.55 -12.38
CA THR A 51 8.59 12.83 -11.91
C THR A 51 7.68 13.70 -11.04
N ASP A 52 6.38 13.43 -11.06
CA ASP A 52 5.35 14.12 -10.28
C ASP A 52 5.07 13.42 -8.94
N GLY A 53 5.40 12.14 -8.84
CA GLY A 53 5.18 11.32 -7.66
C GLY A 53 6.17 10.16 -7.56
N ALA A 54 6.32 9.60 -6.37
CA ALA A 54 7.21 8.46 -6.11
C ALA A 54 6.45 7.30 -5.51
N LEU A 55 6.47 6.14 -6.18
CA LEU A 55 6.04 4.88 -5.59
C LEU A 55 7.23 4.27 -4.84
N VAL A 56 7.19 4.35 -3.51
CA VAL A 56 8.22 3.79 -2.64
C VAL A 56 7.86 2.35 -2.29
N VAL A 57 8.68 1.41 -2.76
CA VAL A 57 8.45 -0.03 -2.58
C VAL A 57 9.28 -0.52 -1.39
N VAL A 58 8.61 -1.11 -0.40
CA VAL A 58 9.19 -1.59 0.85
C VAL A 58 8.91 -3.09 1.00
N ASP A 59 9.91 -3.86 1.42
CA ASP A 59 9.76 -5.28 1.73
C ASP A 59 8.92 -5.46 3.00
N TYR A 60 7.96 -6.37 2.99
CA TYR A 60 7.11 -6.69 4.15
C TYR A 60 7.94 -7.10 5.39
N VAL A 61 9.00 -7.87 5.19
CA VAL A 61 9.82 -8.43 6.29
C VAL A 61 10.82 -7.41 6.83
N GLU A 62 11.55 -6.76 5.92
CA GLU A 62 12.63 -5.84 6.29
C GLU A 62 12.09 -4.46 6.72
N GLY A 63 10.90 -4.09 6.20
CA GLY A 63 10.33 -2.78 6.47
C GLY A 63 11.12 -1.62 5.84
N VAL A 64 11.06 -0.47 6.48
CA VAL A 64 11.75 0.74 6.03
C VAL A 64 13.22 0.66 6.45
N CYS A 65 14.11 0.49 5.46
CA CYS A 65 15.56 0.40 5.64
C CYS A 65 16.23 1.77 5.45
N VAL A 66 17.50 1.87 5.83
CA VAL A 66 18.33 3.08 5.65
C VAL A 66 18.34 3.58 4.20
N GLN A 67 18.37 2.67 3.23
CA GLN A 67 18.31 3.03 1.81
C GLN A 67 16.96 3.66 1.44
N THR A 68 15.86 3.08 1.94
CA THR A 68 14.50 3.61 1.76
C THR A 68 14.38 5.01 2.35
N GLU A 69 14.90 5.22 3.57
CA GLU A 69 14.94 6.54 4.22
C GLU A 69 15.69 7.55 3.36
N THR A 70 16.87 7.18 2.84
CA THR A 70 17.69 8.06 2.01
C THR A 70 16.94 8.52 0.75
N VAL A 71 16.31 7.57 0.03
CA VAL A 71 15.57 7.88 -1.21
C VAL A 71 14.31 8.68 -0.90
N LEU A 72 13.58 8.32 0.16
CA LEU A 72 12.38 9.04 0.58
C LEU A 72 12.70 10.49 0.98
N ARG A 73 13.76 10.70 1.73
CA ARG A 73 14.26 12.04 2.06
C ARG A 73 14.59 12.86 0.79
N GLN A 74 15.27 12.25 -0.18
CA GLN A 74 15.58 12.93 -1.45
C GLN A 74 14.29 13.31 -2.21
N ALA A 75 13.32 12.41 -2.29
CA ALA A 75 12.03 12.69 -2.93
C ALA A 75 11.30 13.86 -2.27
N LEU A 76 11.23 13.89 -0.94
CA LEU A 76 10.59 14.98 -0.19
C LEU A 76 11.35 16.33 -0.35
N MET A 77 12.68 16.30 -0.45
CA MET A 77 13.47 17.50 -0.73
C MET A 77 13.25 18.07 -2.13
N GLU A 78 13.03 17.21 -3.12
CA GLU A 78 12.67 17.59 -4.50
C GLU A 78 11.15 17.87 -4.65
N LEU A 79 10.40 17.92 -3.53
CA LEU A 79 8.96 18.21 -3.47
C LEU A 79 8.10 17.17 -4.19
N ILE A 80 8.51 15.90 -4.18
CA ILE A 80 7.79 14.78 -4.78
C ILE A 80 6.92 14.10 -3.73
N LYS A 81 5.65 13.89 -4.04
CA LYS A 81 4.70 13.19 -3.14
C LYS A 81 4.91 11.68 -3.19
N PRO A 82 5.17 11.04 -2.05
CA PRO A 82 5.32 9.59 -1.99
C PRO A 82 3.96 8.90 -1.85
N VAL A 83 3.88 7.68 -2.41
CA VAL A 83 2.92 6.64 -2.07
C VAL A 83 3.68 5.37 -1.70
N LEU A 84 3.12 4.57 -0.81
CA LEU A 84 3.78 3.40 -0.26
C LEU A 84 3.24 2.11 -0.89
N MET A 85 4.14 1.22 -1.33
CA MET A 85 3.84 -0.17 -1.68
C MET A 85 4.56 -1.11 -0.73
N ILE A 86 3.82 -1.86 0.08
CA ILE A 86 4.35 -2.94 0.89
C ILE A 86 4.33 -4.21 0.04
N ASN A 87 5.51 -4.62 -0.41
CA ASN A 87 5.72 -5.73 -1.33
C ASN A 87 6.19 -6.99 -0.60
N LYS A 88 6.15 -8.12 -1.27
CA LYS A 88 6.54 -9.45 -0.78
C LYS A 88 5.68 -9.93 0.39
N VAL A 89 4.40 -9.59 0.39
CA VAL A 89 3.44 -10.03 1.42
C VAL A 89 3.25 -11.55 1.38
N ASP A 90 3.50 -12.20 0.24
CA ASP A 90 3.56 -13.66 0.08
C ASP A 90 4.51 -14.33 1.09
N ARG A 91 5.61 -13.68 1.47
CA ARG A 91 6.54 -14.19 2.48
C ARG A 91 5.90 -14.33 3.86
N ALA A 92 4.95 -13.45 4.19
CA ALA A 92 4.18 -13.57 5.43
C ALA A 92 3.38 -14.88 5.48
N PHE A 93 2.83 -15.31 4.35
CA PHE A 93 1.98 -16.49 4.25
C PHE A 93 2.80 -17.79 4.18
N PHE A 94 3.78 -17.83 3.29
CA PHE A 94 4.49 -19.06 2.93
C PHE A 94 5.78 -19.29 3.73
N GLU A 95 6.54 -18.24 4.00
CA GLU A 95 7.82 -18.37 4.71
C GLU A 95 7.64 -18.23 6.23
N LEU A 96 7.01 -17.14 6.67
CA LEU A 96 6.91 -16.79 8.09
C LEU A 96 5.68 -17.40 8.78
N LYS A 97 4.67 -17.81 8.00
CA LYS A 97 3.41 -18.39 8.48
C LYS A 97 2.73 -17.53 9.55
N HIS A 98 2.76 -16.21 9.34
CA HIS A 98 2.10 -15.27 10.23
C HIS A 98 0.58 -15.40 10.13
N ASP A 99 -0.12 -15.23 11.24
CA ASP A 99 -1.56 -15.04 11.25
C ASP A 99 -1.95 -13.64 10.74
N SER A 100 -3.22 -13.47 10.43
CA SER A 100 -3.71 -12.22 9.83
C SER A 100 -3.55 -11.00 10.75
N GLU A 101 -3.66 -11.18 12.08
CA GLU A 101 -3.45 -10.09 13.02
C GLU A 101 -1.99 -9.67 13.09
N THR A 102 -1.07 -10.62 13.12
CA THR A 102 0.38 -10.34 13.07
C THR A 102 0.74 -9.61 11.77
N ILE A 103 0.14 -9.99 10.64
CA ILE A 103 0.35 -9.31 9.35
C ILE A 103 -0.17 -7.87 9.41
N TYR A 104 -1.35 -7.65 9.96
CA TYR A 104 -1.92 -6.31 10.14
C TYR A 104 -1.04 -5.42 11.00
N GLN A 105 -0.57 -5.91 12.15
CA GLN A 105 0.33 -5.19 13.05
C GLN A 105 1.65 -4.83 12.36
N ASN A 106 2.16 -5.72 11.52
CA ASN A 106 3.37 -5.43 10.75
C ASN A 106 3.13 -4.34 9.69
N PHE A 107 1.97 -4.35 9.02
CA PHE A 107 1.60 -3.27 8.11
C PHE A 107 1.53 -1.92 8.83
N GLN A 108 0.88 -1.85 10.00
CA GLN A 108 0.84 -0.62 10.80
C GLN A 108 2.24 -0.13 11.14
N ARG A 109 3.11 -1.01 11.63
CA ARG A 109 4.50 -0.67 11.96
C ARG A 109 5.27 -0.11 10.78
N VAL A 110 5.12 -0.71 9.58
CA VAL A 110 5.79 -0.22 8.37
C VAL A 110 5.28 1.16 7.99
N ILE A 111 3.96 1.38 8.04
CA ILE A 111 3.33 2.67 7.73
C ILE A 111 3.76 3.74 8.73
N GLU A 112 3.77 3.43 10.03
CA GLU A 112 4.21 4.34 11.07
C GLU A 112 5.67 4.75 10.89
N ASN A 113 6.57 3.79 10.68
CA ASN A 113 7.99 4.06 10.43
C ASN A 113 8.20 4.92 9.17
N PHE A 114 7.44 4.67 8.11
CA PHE A 114 7.46 5.48 6.90
C PHE A 114 7.01 6.92 7.19
N ASN A 115 5.91 7.08 7.93
CA ASN A 115 5.35 8.38 8.27
C ASN A 115 6.23 9.18 9.24
N VAL A 116 7.00 8.54 10.10
CA VAL A 116 8.02 9.22 10.92
C VAL A 116 9.05 9.91 10.04
N ILE A 117 9.52 9.25 8.98
CA ILE A 117 10.46 9.85 8.04
C ILE A 117 9.79 11.00 7.27
N VAL A 118 8.57 10.77 6.77
CA VAL A 118 7.82 11.80 6.04
C VAL A 118 7.62 13.04 6.91
N SER A 119 7.17 12.89 8.15
CA SER A 119 6.95 14.01 9.06
C SER A 119 8.21 14.79 9.38
N THR A 120 9.38 14.11 9.35
CA THR A 120 10.68 14.75 9.62
C THR A 120 11.17 15.61 8.46
N TYR A 121 10.91 15.20 7.21
CA TYR A 121 11.52 15.80 6.03
C TYR A 121 10.53 16.52 5.08
N GLN A 122 9.20 16.34 5.27
CA GLN A 122 8.23 17.00 4.41
C GLN A 122 8.25 18.53 4.56
N LYS A 123 7.99 19.22 3.47
CA LYS A 123 7.77 20.68 3.45
C LYS A 123 6.28 20.93 3.23
N GLU A 124 5.49 20.80 4.30
CA GLU A 124 4.04 20.82 4.23
C GLU A 124 3.48 22.11 3.61
N ASP A 125 4.13 23.24 3.87
CA ASP A 125 3.75 24.56 3.28
C ASP A 125 3.83 24.59 1.75
N LEU A 126 4.69 23.72 1.14
CA LEU A 126 4.91 23.69 -0.30
C LEU A 126 4.13 22.61 -1.03
N ILE A 127 4.04 21.42 -0.45
CA ILE A 127 3.44 20.24 -1.13
C ILE A 127 2.24 19.65 -0.39
N GLY A 128 1.87 20.23 0.76
CA GLY A 128 0.83 19.70 1.63
C GLY A 128 1.28 18.46 2.40
N ASN A 129 0.34 17.83 3.12
CA ASN A 129 0.61 16.63 3.89
C ASN A 129 0.96 15.44 2.97
N CYS A 130 2.18 14.92 3.15
CA CYS A 130 2.72 13.78 2.41
C CYS A 130 2.64 12.46 3.18
N MET A 131 2.10 12.45 4.39
CA MET A 131 1.91 11.22 5.15
C MET A 131 1.02 10.24 4.38
N VAL A 132 1.32 8.97 4.50
CA VAL A 132 0.57 7.92 3.82
C VAL A 132 -0.43 7.29 4.77
N ASP A 133 -1.66 7.10 4.27
CA ASP A 133 -2.75 6.45 4.99
C ASP A 133 -3.44 5.46 4.04
N PRO A 134 -3.64 4.20 4.47
CA PRO A 134 -4.43 3.24 3.71
C PRO A 134 -5.85 3.73 3.38
N MET A 135 -6.46 4.49 4.28
CA MET A 135 -7.81 5.05 4.07
C MET A 135 -7.85 6.17 3.01
N GLU A 136 -6.72 6.80 2.72
CA GLU A 136 -6.58 7.78 1.64
C GLU A 136 -6.14 7.16 0.31
N GLY A 137 -5.95 5.82 0.27
CA GLY A 137 -5.49 5.12 -0.92
C GLY A 137 -4.01 5.31 -1.25
N LYS A 138 -3.23 5.83 -0.30
CA LYS A 138 -1.80 6.09 -0.45
C LYS A 138 -0.92 4.88 -0.10
N VAL A 139 -1.53 3.77 0.31
CA VAL A 139 -0.84 2.52 0.65
C VAL A 139 -1.41 1.38 -0.17
N CYS A 140 -0.54 0.66 -0.86
CA CYS A 140 -0.82 -0.59 -1.56
C CYS A 140 -0.08 -1.73 -0.86
N MET A 141 -0.68 -2.92 -0.83
CA MET A 141 -0.12 -4.14 -0.25
C MET A 141 -0.17 -5.24 -1.30
N GLY A 142 0.89 -6.06 -1.41
CA GLY A 142 0.86 -7.11 -2.42
C GLY A 142 2.15 -7.89 -2.58
N SER A 143 2.18 -8.71 -3.63
CA SER A 143 3.33 -9.49 -4.06
C SER A 143 3.59 -9.30 -5.54
N ALA A 144 4.68 -8.65 -5.87
CA ALA A 144 5.11 -8.50 -7.27
C ALA A 144 5.49 -9.85 -7.87
N LEU A 145 6.03 -10.78 -7.08
CA LEU A 145 6.40 -12.13 -7.52
C LEU A 145 5.16 -12.89 -8.02
N HIS A 146 4.05 -12.80 -7.29
CA HIS A 146 2.80 -13.49 -7.63
C HIS A 146 1.83 -12.61 -8.43
N GLY A 147 2.22 -11.39 -8.80
CA GLY A 147 1.47 -10.51 -9.70
C GLY A 147 0.14 -9.98 -9.12
N TRP A 148 0.05 -9.76 -7.80
CA TRP A 148 -1.14 -9.21 -7.18
C TRP A 148 -0.82 -8.05 -6.22
N GLY A 149 -1.78 -7.16 -6.09
CA GLY A 149 -1.74 -6.06 -5.14
C GLY A 149 -3.13 -5.47 -4.95
N PHE A 150 -3.35 -4.84 -3.80
CA PHE A 150 -4.61 -4.20 -3.47
C PHE A 150 -4.40 -2.96 -2.60
N THR A 151 -5.37 -2.07 -2.65
CA THR A 151 -5.57 -1.00 -1.68
C THR A 151 -6.84 -1.28 -0.89
N LEU A 152 -7.04 -0.58 0.23
CA LEU A 152 -8.29 -0.66 1.01
C LEU A 152 -9.53 -0.38 0.16
N PHE A 153 -9.43 0.50 -0.84
CA PHE A 153 -10.52 0.83 -1.75
C PHE A 153 -11.05 -0.39 -2.52
N THR A 154 -10.18 -1.33 -2.88
CA THR A 154 -10.58 -2.56 -3.59
C THR A 154 -11.61 -3.34 -2.77
N PHE A 155 -11.32 -3.56 -1.49
CA PHE A 155 -12.22 -4.28 -0.59
C PHE A 155 -13.40 -3.44 -0.15
N ALA A 156 -13.21 -2.12 0.06
CA ALA A 156 -14.30 -1.22 0.40
C ALA A 156 -15.38 -1.20 -0.70
N LYS A 157 -15.01 -1.13 -1.97
CA LYS A 157 -15.96 -1.21 -3.10
C LYS A 157 -16.68 -2.56 -3.16
N MET A 158 -15.93 -3.66 -3.04
CA MET A 158 -16.47 -5.02 -3.11
C MET A 158 -17.50 -5.26 -2.00
N TYR A 159 -17.17 -4.89 -0.77
CA TYR A 159 -18.07 -5.11 0.38
C TYR A 159 -19.19 -4.07 0.50
N ALA A 160 -18.97 -2.83 0.04
CA ALA A 160 -20.02 -1.82 -0.02
C ALA A 160 -21.21 -2.30 -0.85
N SER A 161 -20.93 -2.89 -2.02
CA SER A 161 -21.97 -3.51 -2.87
C SER A 161 -22.68 -4.66 -2.15
N LYS A 162 -21.92 -5.54 -1.48
CA LYS A 162 -22.47 -6.72 -0.76
C LYS A 162 -23.33 -6.34 0.44
N PHE A 163 -22.90 -5.35 1.22
CA PHE A 163 -23.58 -4.93 2.45
C PHE A 163 -24.56 -3.76 2.24
N LYS A 164 -24.72 -3.29 1.01
CA LYS A 164 -25.56 -2.11 0.66
C LYS A 164 -25.19 -0.85 1.45
N LEU A 165 -23.90 -0.61 1.62
CA LEU A 165 -23.33 0.53 2.30
C LEU A 165 -22.65 1.45 1.28
N LYS A 166 -22.36 2.71 1.68
CA LYS A 166 -21.47 3.58 0.91
C LYS A 166 -20.02 3.12 1.06
N SER A 167 -19.23 3.17 -0.02
CA SER A 167 -17.82 2.75 -0.02
C SER A 167 -16.99 3.49 1.04
N SER A 168 -17.30 4.78 1.28
CA SER A 168 -16.65 5.59 2.32
C SER A 168 -16.90 5.05 3.73
N ASN A 169 -18.12 4.61 4.04
CA ASN A 169 -18.44 4.03 5.34
C ASN A 169 -17.80 2.65 5.52
N MET A 170 -17.66 1.90 4.42
CA MET A 170 -16.99 0.61 4.46
C MET A 170 -15.48 0.78 4.68
N LEU A 171 -14.88 1.79 4.07
CA LEU A 171 -13.47 2.12 4.23
C LEU A 171 -13.11 2.38 5.69
N LEU A 172 -13.92 3.19 6.40
CA LEU A 172 -13.74 3.49 7.81
C LEU A 172 -13.82 2.24 8.72
N ARG A 173 -14.56 1.22 8.30
CA ARG A 173 -14.74 -0.03 9.06
C ARG A 173 -13.66 -1.07 8.77
N LEU A 174 -12.95 -0.94 7.65
CA LEU A 174 -11.92 -1.92 7.25
C LEU A 174 -10.58 -1.70 7.94
N TRP A 175 -10.24 -0.47 8.34
CA TRP A 175 -8.93 -0.15 8.92
C TRP A 175 -9.08 0.38 10.34
N GLY A 176 -8.05 0.18 11.16
CA GLY A 176 -8.06 0.59 12.56
C GLY A 176 -8.64 -0.48 13.51
N ASP A 177 -9.06 -0.06 14.68
CA ASP A 177 -9.59 -0.93 15.74
C ASP A 177 -11.08 -1.20 15.52
N ASN A 178 -11.39 -1.84 14.40
CA ASN A 178 -12.71 -2.31 14.05
C ASN A 178 -12.70 -3.84 14.01
N PHE A 179 -13.60 -4.46 14.76
CA PHE A 179 -13.74 -5.92 14.82
C PHE A 179 -15.04 -6.37 14.15
N TYR A 180 -15.01 -7.53 13.53
CA TYR A 180 -16.14 -8.02 12.73
C TYR A 180 -16.62 -9.39 13.20
N ASN A 181 -17.90 -9.48 13.53
CA ASN A 181 -18.55 -10.73 13.84
C ASN A 181 -19.22 -11.32 12.60
N ALA A 182 -18.60 -12.33 12.00
CA ALA A 182 -19.10 -12.98 10.79
C ALA A 182 -20.46 -13.67 10.95
N LYS A 183 -20.84 -14.07 12.18
CA LYS A 183 -22.12 -14.74 12.44
C LYS A 183 -23.30 -13.76 12.48
N THR A 184 -23.07 -12.56 13.03
CA THR A 184 -24.12 -11.54 13.19
C THR A 184 -24.06 -10.44 12.12
N GLY A 185 -22.94 -10.35 11.37
CA GLY A 185 -22.67 -9.27 10.41
C GLY A 185 -22.44 -7.91 11.05
N LYS A 186 -22.20 -7.84 12.36
CA LYS A 186 -22.03 -6.58 13.10
C LYS A 186 -20.55 -6.24 13.27
N TYR A 187 -20.30 -4.93 13.34
CA TYR A 187 -18.99 -4.35 13.66
C TYR A 187 -19.02 -3.81 15.09
N THR A 188 -17.89 -3.89 15.77
CA THR A 188 -17.66 -3.29 17.07
C THR A 188 -16.27 -2.65 17.11
N ASP A 189 -16.10 -1.60 17.86
CA ASP A 189 -14.83 -0.93 18.18
C ASP A 189 -14.22 -1.48 19.49
N ASP A 190 -15.05 -2.18 20.30
CA ASP A 190 -14.56 -2.90 21.47
C ASP A 190 -14.10 -4.31 21.08
N PRO A 191 -12.86 -4.70 21.45
CA PRO A 191 -12.36 -6.04 21.20
C PRO A 191 -13.09 -7.05 22.11
N GLU A 192 -14.19 -7.59 21.65
CA GLU A 192 -14.76 -8.77 22.30
C GLU A 192 -13.79 -9.95 22.15
N GLU A 193 -13.64 -10.75 23.20
CA GLU A 193 -12.72 -11.86 23.23
C GLU A 193 -12.97 -12.83 22.05
N GLY A 194 -12.00 -12.97 21.16
CA GLY A 194 -12.06 -13.87 20.00
C GLY A 194 -12.67 -13.31 18.71
N LEU A 195 -13.04 -12.02 18.64
CA LEU A 195 -13.46 -11.43 17.38
C LEU A 195 -12.25 -10.97 16.54
N PRO A 196 -12.19 -11.36 15.26
CA PRO A 196 -11.13 -10.91 14.37
C PRO A 196 -11.32 -9.44 14.00
N ARG A 197 -10.21 -8.74 13.76
CA ARG A 197 -10.19 -7.42 13.15
C ARG A 197 -10.89 -7.46 11.77
N ALA A 198 -11.65 -6.44 11.44
CA ALA A 198 -12.40 -6.39 10.19
C ALA A 198 -11.49 -6.51 8.96
N PHE A 199 -10.33 -5.86 8.97
CA PHE A 199 -9.33 -5.99 7.89
C PHE A 199 -8.82 -7.43 7.77
N CYS A 200 -8.55 -8.11 8.88
CA CYS A 200 -8.14 -9.50 8.88
C CYS A 200 -9.22 -10.40 8.29
N ALA A 201 -10.44 -10.34 8.81
CA ALA A 201 -11.53 -11.20 8.40
C ALA A 201 -12.01 -10.98 6.95
N LEU A 202 -11.99 -9.71 6.48
CA LEU A 202 -12.60 -9.34 5.20
C LEU A 202 -11.56 -9.15 4.07
N ALA A 203 -10.28 -8.92 4.38
CA ALA A 203 -9.23 -8.76 3.38
C ALA A 203 -8.15 -9.83 3.47
N LEU A 204 -7.44 -9.96 4.60
CA LEU A 204 -6.30 -10.85 4.70
C LEU A 204 -6.66 -12.33 4.65
N ASP A 205 -7.62 -12.79 5.46
CA ASP A 205 -8.01 -14.21 5.50
C ASP A 205 -8.49 -14.74 4.14
N PRO A 206 -9.31 -14.00 3.36
CA PRO A 206 -9.66 -14.40 2.00
C PRO A 206 -8.45 -14.51 1.07
N ILE A 207 -7.50 -13.54 1.13
CA ILE A 207 -6.30 -13.57 0.31
C ILE A 207 -5.41 -14.76 0.71
N MET A 208 -5.19 -14.97 2.01
CA MET A 208 -4.39 -16.07 2.52
C MET A 208 -4.96 -17.42 2.08
N LYS A 209 -6.27 -17.62 2.21
CA LYS A 209 -6.96 -18.85 1.74
C LYS A 209 -6.80 -19.06 0.25
N LEU A 210 -6.96 -17.98 -0.55
CA LEU A 210 -6.77 -18.07 -1.99
C LEU A 210 -5.31 -18.41 -2.34
N ALA A 211 -4.35 -17.75 -1.70
CA ALA A 211 -2.93 -17.98 -1.93
C ALA A 211 -2.52 -19.43 -1.60
N HIS A 212 -2.97 -19.98 -0.47
CA HIS A 212 -2.72 -21.38 -0.12
C HIS A 212 -3.34 -22.35 -1.12
N ASN A 213 -4.60 -22.15 -1.50
CA ASN A 213 -5.28 -23.04 -2.46
C ASN A 213 -4.61 -23.04 -3.84
N VAL A 214 -4.06 -21.91 -4.27
CA VAL A 214 -3.33 -21.82 -5.55
C VAL A 214 -1.94 -22.43 -5.47
N HIS A 215 -1.31 -22.40 -4.29
CA HIS A 215 0.05 -22.91 -4.10
C HIS A 215 0.09 -24.43 -3.87
N GLU A 216 -0.95 -24.99 -3.24
CA GLU A 216 -1.06 -26.42 -2.93
C GLU A 216 -1.78 -27.24 -4.01
N GLY A 217 -2.43 -26.61 -4.98
CA GLY A 217 -3.15 -27.24 -6.10
C GLY A 217 -2.31 -27.29 -7.36
#